data_c1c20cfaed73a93e35dc4c4beac82316
#
_entry.id   c1c20cfaed73a93e35dc4c4beac82316
#
_cell.length_a   1.000
_cell.length_b   1.000
_cell.length_c   1.000
_cell.angle_alpha   90.00
_cell.angle_beta   90.00
_cell.angle_gamma   90.00
#
_symmetry.space_group_name_H-M   'P 1'
#
loop_
_entity.id
_entity.type
_entity.pdbx_description
1 polymer ?
#
loop_
_entity_poly.entity_id
_entity_poly.type
_entity_poly.pdbx_seq_one_letter_code
_entity_poly.pdbx_strand_id
1 'polypeptide(L)'
;DENLRGTKIGCREGDCGACTVLIGSMKNGKLTYMSATSCLTPLPNVHGKHVVTVEGLNLPNKLNQAQQAMVDCSGTQCGFCTPGFVNSMCGFALNTTQPTLESAISAIDGNICRCTGYKSIERAAAKLSQELQWKDSSRPLSWLVEHDFIPDYFLEVEEKLQSFNIEYNTEGQIPIGGGTDLYVQKHDDLHDMNMAYLFDRSTLNGITFEGSKCTLKSAVTVTDLIENETLLNAIPNWYNYLKLV
;
A
#
# COMPACT_ATOMS: atom_id res chain seq x y z
N ASP A 1 -17.28 9.52 -13.99
CA ASP A 1 -17.58 8.19 -13.52
C ASP A 1 -16.99 7.14 -14.45
N GLU A 2 -15.77 6.74 -14.14
CA GLU A 2 -14.91 5.90 -14.98
C GLU A 2 -15.33 4.41 -14.98
N ASN A 3 -16.46 4.07 -14.35
CA ASN A 3 -16.99 2.70 -14.26
C ASN A 3 -15.99 1.68 -13.64
N LEU A 4 -15.11 2.12 -12.74
CA LEU A 4 -14.17 1.27 -12.01
C LEU A 4 -14.92 0.50 -10.92
N ARG A 5 -15.06 -0.81 -11.05
CA ARG A 5 -15.91 -1.65 -10.19
C ARG A 5 -15.14 -2.74 -9.45
N GLY A 6 -13.83 -2.87 -9.69
CA GLY A 6 -13.02 -3.92 -9.10
C GLY A 6 -12.81 -3.76 -7.62
N THR A 7 -12.49 -2.55 -7.16
CA THR A 7 -12.36 -2.24 -5.73
C THR A 7 -13.71 -2.38 -5.02
N LYS A 8 -13.74 -3.14 -3.93
CA LYS A 8 -14.98 -3.46 -3.21
C LYS A 8 -14.90 -3.06 -1.75
N ILE A 9 -16.03 -2.64 -1.18
CA ILE A 9 -16.17 -2.33 0.23
C ILE A 9 -16.84 -3.52 0.92
N GLY A 10 -16.09 -4.21 1.79
CA GLY A 10 -16.59 -5.34 2.58
C GLY A 10 -16.91 -4.94 4.02
N CYS A 11 -15.90 -4.65 4.83
CA CYS A 11 -16.06 -4.40 6.28
C CYS A 11 -16.22 -2.93 6.66
N ARG A 12 -15.61 -1.98 5.96
CA ARG A 12 -15.47 -0.56 6.32
C ARG A 12 -14.69 -0.31 7.62
N GLU A 13 -13.85 -1.27 8.00
CA GLU A 13 -13.08 -1.25 9.25
C GLU A 13 -11.58 -1.49 9.03
N GLY A 14 -11.18 -1.60 7.75
CA GLY A 14 -9.78 -1.84 7.41
C GLY A 14 -9.31 -3.28 7.49
N ASP A 15 -10.17 -4.24 7.91
CA ASP A 15 -9.76 -5.60 8.24
C ASP A 15 -9.73 -6.56 7.04
N CYS A 16 -10.71 -6.45 6.12
CA CYS A 16 -10.92 -7.51 5.12
C CYS A 16 -10.08 -7.39 3.86
N GLY A 17 -9.48 -6.24 3.59
CA GLY A 17 -8.64 -5.99 2.42
C GLY A 17 -9.35 -6.02 1.06
N ALA A 18 -10.70 -6.19 0.99
CA ALA A 18 -11.41 -6.19 -0.29
C ALA A 18 -11.30 -4.86 -1.04
N CYS A 19 -11.04 -3.77 -0.32
CA CYS A 19 -10.84 -2.43 -0.83
C CYS A 19 -9.37 -2.05 -1.05
N THR A 20 -8.43 -2.99 -0.98
CA THR A 20 -7.00 -2.71 -1.16
C THR A 20 -6.73 -2.03 -2.49
N VAL A 21 -6.00 -0.93 -2.43
CA VAL A 21 -5.42 -0.18 -3.55
C VAL A 21 -3.92 -0.04 -3.33
N LEU A 22 -3.16 0.30 -4.37
CA LEU A 22 -1.78 0.72 -4.21
C LEU A 22 -1.70 2.23 -4.21
N ILE A 23 -0.87 2.78 -3.32
CA ILE A 23 -0.59 4.20 -3.25
C ILE A 23 0.91 4.39 -3.51
N GLY A 24 1.23 5.01 -4.65
CA GLY A 24 2.58 5.39 -5.04
C GLY A 24 2.90 6.81 -4.57
N SER A 25 3.99 6.98 -3.87
CA SER A 25 4.46 8.28 -3.38
C SER A 25 5.97 8.42 -3.52
N MET A 26 6.44 9.65 -3.62
CA MET A 26 7.88 9.95 -3.61
C MET A 26 8.38 9.95 -2.16
N LYS A 27 9.24 8.97 -1.80
CA LYS A 27 9.90 8.88 -0.50
C LYS A 27 11.43 8.93 -0.71
N ASN A 28 12.08 9.92 -0.15
CA ASN A 28 13.54 10.14 -0.29
C ASN A 28 14.02 10.19 -1.76
N GLY A 29 13.23 10.82 -2.64
CA GLY A 29 13.55 10.96 -4.07
C GLY A 29 13.32 9.71 -4.91
N LYS A 30 12.67 8.68 -4.37
CA LYS A 30 12.31 7.46 -5.09
C LYS A 30 10.82 7.19 -5.02
N LEU A 31 10.24 6.68 -6.10
CA LEU A 31 8.86 6.20 -6.12
C LEU A 31 8.76 4.89 -5.34
N THR A 32 7.90 4.88 -4.33
CA THR A 32 7.59 3.72 -3.51
C THR A 32 6.09 3.48 -3.49
N TYR A 33 5.68 2.23 -3.44
CA TYR A 33 4.27 1.84 -3.37
C TYR A 33 3.95 1.19 -2.03
N MET A 34 2.76 1.45 -1.53
CA MET A 34 2.21 0.77 -0.35
C MET A 34 0.80 0.28 -0.65
N SER A 35 0.45 -0.88 -0.10
CA SER A 35 -0.94 -1.35 -0.08
C SER A 35 -1.70 -0.59 1.00
N ALA A 36 -2.91 -0.15 0.68
CA ALA A 36 -3.76 0.57 1.63
C ALA A 36 -5.21 0.14 1.50
N THR A 37 -5.92 0.10 2.62
CA THR A 37 -7.37 -0.13 2.66
C THR A 37 -8.10 1.18 2.32
N SER A 38 -8.60 1.30 1.09
CA SER A 38 -9.20 2.55 0.60
C SER A 38 -10.46 2.98 1.36
N CYS A 39 -11.17 2.06 2.02
CA CYS A 39 -12.33 2.39 2.83
C CYS A 39 -12.01 3.28 4.05
N LEU A 40 -10.76 3.26 4.52
CA LEU A 40 -10.28 4.08 5.63
C LEU A 40 -9.24 5.13 5.21
N THR A 41 -9.04 5.34 3.91
CA THR A 41 -8.06 6.29 3.39
C THR A 41 -8.77 7.58 2.96
N PRO A 42 -8.61 8.69 3.69
CA PRO A 42 -9.13 9.99 3.29
C PRO A 42 -8.57 10.43 1.94
N LEU A 43 -9.40 10.96 1.05
CA LEU A 43 -8.95 11.48 -0.25
C LEU A 43 -7.83 12.52 -0.14
N PRO A 44 -7.84 13.45 0.82
CA PRO A 44 -6.73 14.37 1.01
C PRO A 44 -5.39 13.70 1.35
N ASN A 45 -5.40 12.52 1.96
CA ASN A 45 -4.17 11.78 2.27
C ASN A 45 -3.50 11.15 1.03
N VAL A 46 -4.21 11.10 -0.10
CA VAL A 46 -3.66 10.62 -1.38
C VAL A 46 -3.46 11.76 -2.39
N HIS A 47 -3.63 13.01 -1.96
CA HIS A 47 -3.35 14.18 -2.78
C HIS A 47 -1.88 14.19 -3.24
N GLY A 48 -1.64 14.36 -4.54
CA GLY A 48 -0.30 14.32 -5.12
C GLY A 48 0.35 12.92 -5.13
N LYS A 49 -0.43 11.85 -4.99
CA LYS A 49 0.04 10.46 -5.04
C LYS A 49 -0.60 9.70 -6.20
N HIS A 50 0.04 8.62 -6.60
CA HIS A 50 -0.49 7.70 -7.60
C HIS A 50 -1.35 6.62 -6.94
N VAL A 51 -2.66 6.67 -7.14
CA VAL A 51 -3.58 5.65 -6.62
C VAL A 51 -3.89 4.65 -7.72
N VAL A 52 -3.64 3.36 -7.45
CA VAL A 52 -3.84 2.27 -8.40
C VAL A 52 -4.89 1.31 -7.89
N THR A 53 -6.00 1.22 -8.58
CA THR A 53 -6.99 0.16 -8.41
C THR A 53 -6.63 -1.05 -9.26
N VAL A 54 -7.35 -2.16 -9.13
CA VAL A 54 -7.08 -3.36 -9.92
C VAL A 54 -7.20 -3.12 -11.43
N GLU A 55 -8.03 -2.17 -11.86
CA GLU A 55 -8.16 -1.79 -13.25
C GLU A 55 -6.88 -1.14 -13.80
N GLY A 56 -6.18 -0.36 -12.96
CA GLY A 56 -4.89 0.24 -13.29
C GLY A 56 -3.73 -0.77 -13.41
N LEU A 57 -3.95 -2.03 -13.04
CA LEU A 57 -2.99 -3.12 -13.20
C LEU A 57 -3.25 -3.98 -14.43
N ASN A 58 -4.33 -3.73 -15.17
CA ASN A 58 -4.67 -4.51 -16.34
C ASN A 58 -3.71 -4.26 -17.50
N LEU A 59 -3.29 -5.33 -18.14
CA LEU A 59 -2.51 -5.28 -19.37
C LEU A 59 -3.43 -5.36 -20.60
N PRO A 60 -3.05 -4.78 -21.74
CA PRO A 60 -3.82 -4.94 -22.97
C PRO A 60 -3.91 -6.41 -23.41
N ASN A 61 -5.14 -6.94 -23.48
CA ASN A 61 -5.46 -8.27 -24.00
C ASN A 61 -4.82 -9.47 -23.29
N LYS A 62 -4.27 -9.29 -22.09
CA LYS A 62 -3.70 -10.38 -21.27
C LYS A 62 -3.83 -10.07 -19.77
N LEU A 63 -3.68 -11.10 -18.95
CA LEU A 63 -3.57 -10.96 -17.51
C LEU A 63 -2.13 -10.57 -17.12
N ASN A 64 -1.99 -9.78 -16.06
CA ASN A 64 -0.69 -9.58 -15.43
C ASN A 64 -0.29 -10.83 -14.62
N GLN A 65 0.98 -10.93 -14.21
CA GLN A 65 1.51 -12.11 -13.51
C GLN A 65 0.74 -12.45 -12.22
N ALA A 66 0.29 -11.47 -11.45
CA ALA A 66 -0.51 -11.71 -10.24
C ALA A 66 -1.90 -12.26 -10.59
N GLN A 67 -2.56 -11.71 -11.60
CA GLN A 67 -3.84 -12.18 -12.10
C GLN A 67 -3.70 -13.60 -12.67
N GLN A 68 -2.66 -13.86 -13.46
CA GLN A 68 -2.38 -15.18 -14.03
C GLN A 68 -2.10 -16.22 -12.96
N ALA A 69 -1.31 -15.89 -11.93
CA ALA A 69 -1.05 -16.79 -10.81
C ALA A 69 -2.34 -17.16 -10.06
N MET A 70 -3.26 -16.21 -9.86
CA MET A 70 -4.58 -16.47 -9.26
C MET A 70 -5.41 -17.43 -10.10
N VAL A 71 -5.38 -17.31 -11.43
CA VAL A 71 -6.07 -18.22 -12.36
C VAL A 71 -5.45 -19.61 -12.29
N ASP A 72 -4.14 -19.73 -12.49
CA ASP A 72 -3.42 -21.01 -12.57
C ASP A 72 -3.54 -21.83 -11.29
N CYS A 73 -3.60 -21.17 -10.14
CA CYS A 73 -3.71 -21.80 -8.84
C CYS A 73 -5.16 -21.95 -8.34
N SER A 74 -6.17 -21.58 -9.14
CA SER A 74 -7.57 -21.55 -8.73
C SER A 74 -7.79 -20.69 -7.46
N GLY A 75 -7.13 -19.54 -7.39
CA GLY A 75 -7.14 -18.61 -6.24
C GLY A 75 -8.44 -17.83 -6.09
N THR A 76 -9.41 -17.98 -6.99
CA THR A 76 -10.67 -17.23 -6.97
C THR A 76 -11.89 -18.16 -7.08
N GLN A 77 -12.97 -17.84 -6.34
CA GLN A 77 -14.27 -18.47 -6.45
C GLN A 77 -15.35 -17.42 -6.67
N CYS A 78 -15.88 -16.77 -5.62
CA CYS A 78 -16.88 -15.72 -5.79
C CYS A 78 -16.34 -14.43 -6.40
N GLY A 79 -15.01 -14.20 -6.35
CA GLY A 79 -14.34 -13.05 -6.95
C GLY A 79 -14.35 -11.77 -6.10
N PHE A 80 -15.05 -11.73 -4.96
CA PHE A 80 -15.21 -10.50 -4.19
C PHE A 80 -13.88 -9.97 -3.62
N CYS A 81 -13.05 -10.83 -3.05
CA CYS A 81 -11.75 -10.47 -2.48
C CYS A 81 -10.61 -10.42 -3.51
N THR A 82 -10.81 -10.99 -4.69
CA THR A 82 -9.76 -11.16 -5.71
C THR A 82 -9.05 -9.86 -6.10
N PRO A 83 -9.74 -8.73 -6.33
CA PRO A 83 -9.08 -7.46 -6.64
C PRO A 83 -8.11 -7.00 -5.55
N GLY A 84 -8.48 -7.18 -4.27
CA GLY A 84 -7.62 -6.84 -3.14
C GLY A 84 -6.35 -7.69 -3.11
N PHE A 85 -6.48 -9.02 -3.27
CA PHE A 85 -5.32 -9.92 -3.34
C PHE A 85 -4.40 -9.59 -4.52
N VAL A 86 -4.95 -9.29 -5.70
CA VAL A 86 -4.16 -8.90 -6.88
C VAL A 86 -3.38 -7.61 -6.60
N ASN A 87 -4.01 -6.59 -6.01
CA ASN A 87 -3.32 -5.37 -5.63
C ASN A 87 -2.20 -5.63 -4.62
N SER A 88 -2.44 -6.44 -3.59
CA SER A 88 -1.42 -6.79 -2.59
C SER A 88 -0.25 -7.56 -3.23
N MET A 89 -0.51 -8.51 -4.12
CA MET A 89 0.51 -9.24 -4.87
C MET A 89 1.33 -8.33 -5.80
N CYS A 90 0.69 -7.39 -6.49
CA CYS A 90 1.42 -6.40 -7.31
C CYS A 90 2.22 -5.43 -6.44
N GLY A 91 1.71 -5.03 -5.28
CA GLY A 91 2.46 -4.25 -4.30
C GLY A 91 3.70 -4.99 -3.79
N PHE A 92 3.57 -6.29 -3.53
CA PHE A 92 4.72 -7.15 -3.22
C PHE A 92 5.75 -7.16 -4.35
N ALA A 93 5.31 -7.36 -5.60
CA ALA A 93 6.21 -7.36 -6.75
C ALA A 93 6.95 -6.03 -6.93
N LEU A 94 6.29 -4.90 -6.67
CA LEU A 94 6.89 -3.55 -6.76
C LEU A 94 7.97 -3.35 -5.69
N ASN A 95 7.71 -3.77 -4.44
CA ASN A 95 8.54 -3.42 -3.29
C ASN A 95 9.62 -4.45 -2.94
N THR A 96 9.40 -5.74 -3.25
CA THR A 96 10.32 -6.78 -2.79
C THR A 96 11.70 -6.69 -3.41
N THR A 97 12.71 -6.80 -2.56
CA THR A 97 14.13 -6.98 -2.94
C THR A 97 14.61 -8.41 -2.70
N GLN A 98 13.89 -9.16 -1.86
CA GLN A 98 14.15 -10.57 -1.54
C GLN A 98 12.82 -11.34 -1.55
N PRO A 99 12.40 -11.83 -2.71
CA PRO A 99 11.12 -12.52 -2.87
C PRO A 99 11.19 -13.92 -2.29
N THR A 100 10.75 -14.10 -1.06
CA THR A 100 10.57 -15.39 -0.40
C THR A 100 9.10 -15.77 -0.33
N LEU A 101 8.81 -17.06 -0.09
CA LEU A 101 7.44 -17.50 0.18
C LEU A 101 6.84 -16.77 1.39
N GLU A 102 7.62 -16.63 2.46
CA GLU A 102 7.18 -15.97 3.68
C GLU A 102 6.82 -14.50 3.42
N SER A 103 7.69 -13.75 2.71
CA SER A 103 7.42 -12.35 2.37
C SER A 103 6.22 -12.19 1.43
N ALA A 104 6.01 -13.15 0.51
CA ALA A 104 4.85 -13.14 -0.38
C ALA A 104 3.53 -13.41 0.36
N ILE A 105 3.53 -14.33 1.34
CA ILE A 105 2.37 -14.60 2.21
C ILE A 105 2.10 -13.37 3.08
N SER A 106 3.12 -12.82 3.74
CA SER A 106 2.99 -11.62 4.57
C SER A 106 2.41 -10.43 3.80
N ALA A 107 2.73 -10.28 2.52
CA ALA A 107 2.19 -9.21 1.69
C ALA A 107 0.68 -9.30 1.43
N ILE A 108 0.08 -10.48 1.60
CA ILE A 108 -1.35 -10.73 1.39
C ILE A 108 -2.12 -10.97 2.71
N ASP A 109 -1.46 -10.94 3.86
CA ASP A 109 -2.06 -11.20 5.18
C ASP A 109 -3.20 -10.23 5.54
N GLY A 110 -3.17 -9.02 5.00
CA GLY A 110 -4.24 -8.03 5.15
C GLY A 110 -5.50 -8.30 4.32
N ASN A 111 -5.59 -9.44 3.62
CA ASN A 111 -6.71 -9.77 2.75
C ASN A 111 -7.45 -11.03 3.24
N ILE A 112 -8.77 -10.94 3.38
CA ILE A 112 -9.61 -12.05 3.84
C ILE A 112 -10.35 -12.70 2.66
N CYS A 113 -10.26 -14.04 2.57
CA CYS A 113 -11.06 -14.85 1.66
C CYS A 113 -11.90 -15.87 2.44
N ARG A 114 -13.22 -15.90 2.20
CA ARG A 114 -14.13 -16.83 2.85
C ARG A 114 -14.36 -18.13 2.07
N CYS A 115 -13.99 -18.16 0.80
CA CYS A 115 -14.38 -19.23 -0.11
C CYS A 115 -13.31 -20.29 -0.29
N THR A 116 -12.03 -19.91 -0.45
CA THR A 116 -10.96 -20.79 -0.98
C THR A 116 -10.20 -21.57 0.10
N GLY A 117 -10.33 -21.18 1.38
CA GLY A 117 -9.50 -21.73 2.46
C GLY A 117 -8.03 -21.32 2.35
N TYR A 118 -7.71 -20.28 1.60
CA TYR A 118 -6.39 -19.65 1.40
C TYR A 118 -5.34 -20.47 0.63
N LYS A 119 -5.34 -21.78 0.69
CA LYS A 119 -4.26 -22.63 0.12
C LYS A 119 -4.02 -22.42 -1.39
N SER A 120 -5.06 -22.11 -2.14
CA SER A 120 -4.93 -21.76 -3.56
C SER A 120 -4.28 -20.38 -3.75
N ILE A 121 -4.61 -19.42 -2.89
CA ILE A 121 -4.05 -18.07 -2.91
C ILE A 121 -2.58 -18.09 -2.45
N GLU A 122 -2.26 -18.87 -1.40
CA GLU A 122 -0.87 -19.08 -0.96
C GLU A 122 -0.02 -19.69 -2.09
N ARG A 123 -0.56 -20.65 -2.88
CA ARG A 123 0.14 -21.18 -4.05
C ARG A 123 0.35 -20.12 -5.14
N ALA A 124 -0.62 -19.23 -5.34
CA ALA A 124 -0.45 -18.11 -6.28
C ALA A 124 0.65 -17.15 -5.82
N ALA A 125 0.68 -16.82 -4.53
CA ALA A 125 1.74 -16.00 -3.94
C ALA A 125 3.12 -16.69 -4.04
N ALA A 126 3.18 -18.00 -3.80
CA ALA A 126 4.40 -18.81 -3.96
C ALA A 126 4.91 -18.78 -5.40
N LYS A 127 4.01 -18.98 -6.39
CA LYS A 127 4.36 -18.90 -7.81
C LYS A 127 4.94 -17.53 -8.15
N LEU A 128 4.29 -16.46 -7.70
CA LEU A 128 4.74 -15.09 -7.94
C LEU A 128 6.12 -14.83 -7.33
N SER A 129 6.38 -15.30 -6.10
CA SER A 129 7.67 -15.14 -5.44
C SER A 129 8.81 -15.86 -6.17
N GLN A 130 8.54 -17.02 -6.78
CA GLN A 130 9.52 -17.75 -7.58
C GLN A 130 9.91 -17.00 -8.85
N GLU A 131 8.95 -16.41 -9.55
CA GLU A 131 9.22 -15.62 -10.75
C GLU A 131 9.99 -14.34 -10.42
N LEU A 132 9.69 -13.69 -9.31
CA LEU A 132 10.36 -12.48 -8.83
C LEU A 132 11.83 -12.69 -8.41
N GLN A 133 12.28 -13.94 -8.19
CA GLN A 133 13.71 -14.21 -7.92
C GLN A 133 14.64 -13.75 -9.05
N TRP A 134 14.12 -13.62 -10.26
CA TRP A 134 14.85 -13.16 -11.43
C TRP A 134 14.75 -11.64 -11.66
N LYS A 135 14.09 -10.92 -10.74
CA LYS A 135 13.92 -9.47 -10.84
C LYS A 135 15.25 -8.75 -10.87
N ASP A 136 15.45 -7.95 -11.92
CA ASP A 136 16.64 -7.12 -12.06
C ASP A 136 16.62 -5.97 -11.05
N SER A 137 17.46 -6.04 -10.02
CA SER A 137 17.55 -5.02 -8.98
C SER A 137 18.15 -3.69 -9.45
N SER A 138 18.83 -3.66 -10.60
CA SER A 138 19.39 -2.42 -11.17
C SER A 138 18.34 -1.58 -11.89
N ARG A 139 17.28 -2.22 -12.44
CA ARG A 139 16.17 -1.56 -13.14
C ARG A 139 14.82 -2.23 -12.82
N PRO A 140 14.42 -2.26 -11.54
CA PRO A 140 13.34 -3.10 -11.08
C PRO A 140 12.01 -2.79 -11.74
N LEU A 141 11.70 -1.51 -11.99
CA LEU A 141 10.42 -1.10 -12.57
C LEU A 141 10.32 -1.50 -14.04
N SER A 142 11.37 -1.27 -14.83
CA SER A 142 11.42 -1.68 -16.24
C SER A 142 11.34 -3.19 -16.38
N TRP A 143 12.00 -3.93 -15.49
CA TRP A 143 11.92 -5.39 -15.48
C TRP A 143 10.49 -5.88 -15.23
N LEU A 144 9.76 -5.28 -14.27
CA LEU A 144 8.39 -5.63 -13.97
C LEU A 144 7.43 -5.36 -15.15
N VAL A 145 7.68 -4.30 -15.91
CA VAL A 145 6.92 -4.00 -17.13
C VAL A 145 7.24 -5.03 -18.21
N GLU A 146 8.52 -5.29 -18.48
CA GLU A 146 8.99 -6.26 -19.50
C GLU A 146 8.49 -7.69 -19.24
N HIS A 147 8.23 -8.04 -17.97
CA HIS A 147 7.77 -9.37 -17.56
C HIS A 147 6.28 -9.41 -17.16
N ASP A 148 5.51 -8.42 -17.60
CA ASP A 148 4.04 -8.42 -17.46
C ASP A 148 3.51 -8.38 -16.00
N PHE A 149 4.27 -7.85 -15.08
CA PHE A 149 3.78 -7.64 -13.70
C PHE A 149 2.90 -6.40 -13.58
N ILE A 150 3.25 -5.35 -14.30
CA ILE A 150 2.58 -4.05 -14.29
C ILE A 150 2.56 -3.43 -15.69
N PRO A 151 1.60 -2.54 -15.99
CA PRO A 151 1.55 -1.80 -17.25
C PRO A 151 2.72 -0.83 -17.44
N ASP A 152 3.02 -0.50 -18.69
CA ASP A 152 4.12 0.38 -19.11
C ASP A 152 4.00 1.83 -18.59
N TYR A 153 2.78 2.34 -18.40
CA TYR A 153 2.57 3.70 -17.88
C TYR A 153 3.21 3.94 -16.50
N PHE A 154 3.52 2.87 -15.74
CA PHE A 154 4.23 2.99 -14.47
C PHE A 154 5.61 3.64 -14.62
N LEU A 155 6.24 3.52 -15.80
CA LEU A 155 7.54 4.13 -16.08
C LEU A 155 7.50 5.66 -16.08
N GLU A 156 6.34 6.26 -16.30
CA GLU A 156 6.16 7.72 -16.36
C GLU A 156 5.71 8.32 -15.01
N VAL A 157 5.32 7.48 -14.04
CA VAL A 157 4.70 7.95 -12.80
C VAL A 157 5.65 8.79 -11.96
N GLU A 158 6.92 8.40 -11.86
CA GLU A 158 7.90 9.13 -11.06
C GLU A 158 8.07 10.57 -11.57
N GLU A 159 8.25 10.76 -12.87
CA GLU A 159 8.36 12.08 -13.49
C GLU A 159 7.09 12.90 -13.29
N LYS A 160 5.93 12.29 -13.48
CA LYS A 160 4.64 12.95 -13.25
C LYS A 160 4.48 13.41 -11.82
N LEU A 161 4.80 12.58 -10.82
CA LEU A 161 4.68 12.96 -9.42
C LEU A 161 5.68 14.05 -9.02
N GLN A 162 6.90 14.05 -9.57
CA GLN A 162 7.88 15.11 -9.33
C GLN A 162 7.45 16.47 -9.89
N SER A 163 6.64 16.48 -10.95
CA SER A 163 6.14 17.71 -11.57
C SER A 163 4.96 18.33 -10.83
N PHE A 164 4.32 17.59 -9.90
CA PHE A 164 3.19 18.13 -9.12
C PHE A 164 3.64 19.12 -8.05
N ASN A 165 3.12 20.33 -8.11
CA ASN A 165 3.20 21.26 -6.99
C ASN A 165 2.03 20.97 -6.03
N ILE A 166 2.33 20.38 -4.87
CA ILE A 166 1.33 19.94 -3.90
C ILE A 166 1.05 21.09 -2.93
N GLU A 167 -0.10 21.72 -3.05
CA GLU A 167 -0.62 22.67 -2.08
C GLU A 167 -1.58 21.96 -1.13
N TYR A 168 -1.25 21.92 0.15
CA TYR A 168 -2.12 21.35 1.18
C TYR A 168 -3.03 22.45 1.74
N ASN A 169 -4.34 22.26 1.67
CA ASN A 169 -5.26 23.09 2.45
C ASN A 169 -5.09 22.75 3.94
N THR A 170 -4.66 23.74 4.70
CA THR A 170 -4.38 23.60 6.14
C THR A 170 -5.44 24.24 7.01
N GLU A 171 -6.45 24.82 6.40
CA GLU A 171 -7.55 25.48 7.08
C GLU A 171 -8.62 24.47 7.48
N GLY A 172 -8.76 24.24 8.75
CA GLY A 172 -9.77 23.36 9.33
C GLY A 172 -9.68 23.39 10.84
N GLN A 173 -10.80 23.13 11.51
CA GLN A 173 -10.85 23.19 12.96
C GLN A 173 -10.42 21.88 13.62
N ILE A 174 -10.59 20.73 12.92
CA ILE A 174 -10.31 19.41 13.46
C ILE A 174 -9.07 18.87 12.79
N PRO A 175 -7.91 18.77 13.50
CA PRO A 175 -6.70 18.19 12.93
C PRO A 175 -6.84 16.69 12.76
N ILE A 176 -6.54 16.18 11.55
CA ILE A 176 -6.61 14.75 11.21
C ILE A 176 -5.26 14.29 10.67
N GLY A 177 -4.70 13.24 11.26
CA GLY A 177 -3.54 12.50 10.74
C GLY A 177 -3.99 11.45 9.71
N GLY A 178 -3.79 10.15 9.99
CA GLY A 178 -4.23 9.06 9.12
C GLY A 178 -5.75 9.02 8.92
N GLY A 179 -6.51 9.38 9.94
CA GLY A 179 -7.96 9.47 9.90
C GLY A 179 -8.71 8.14 10.08
N THR A 180 -8.00 7.02 10.16
CA THR A 180 -8.59 5.67 10.19
C THR A 180 -9.62 5.48 11.31
N ASP A 181 -9.33 5.96 12.50
CA ASP A 181 -10.23 5.88 13.67
C ASP A 181 -11.55 6.65 13.45
N LEU A 182 -11.46 7.87 12.93
CA LEU A 182 -12.63 8.69 12.61
C LEU A 182 -13.50 8.06 11.52
N TYR A 183 -12.88 7.47 10.50
CA TYR A 183 -13.59 6.81 9.41
C TYR A 183 -14.32 5.55 9.85
N VAL A 184 -13.87 4.88 10.91
CA VAL A 184 -14.61 3.78 11.54
C VAL A 184 -15.73 4.31 12.45
N GLN A 185 -15.41 5.25 13.35
CA GLN A 185 -16.33 5.64 14.43
C GLN A 185 -17.38 6.66 14.03
N LYS A 186 -17.11 7.52 13.04
CA LYS A 186 -17.92 8.70 12.69
C LYS A 186 -18.13 8.88 11.19
N HIS A 187 -18.14 7.79 10.43
CA HIS A 187 -18.21 7.85 8.96
C HIS A 187 -19.41 8.64 8.42
N ASP A 188 -20.54 8.61 9.11
CA ASP A 188 -21.77 9.33 8.69
C ASP A 188 -21.65 10.85 8.89
N ASP A 189 -20.84 11.29 9.86
CA ASP A 189 -20.70 12.70 10.23
C ASP A 189 -19.57 13.42 9.48
N LEU A 190 -18.67 12.67 8.83
CA LEU A 190 -17.42 13.22 8.28
C LEU A 190 -17.64 14.31 7.23
N HIS A 191 -18.72 14.23 6.44
CA HIS A 191 -18.97 15.20 5.38
C HIS A 191 -19.30 16.60 5.88
N ASP A 192 -19.79 16.72 7.13
CA ASP A 192 -20.12 17.98 7.80
C ASP A 192 -18.96 18.53 8.65
N MET A 193 -17.87 17.76 8.80
CA MET A 193 -16.73 18.16 9.61
C MET A 193 -15.76 19.06 8.84
N ASN A 194 -15.39 20.19 9.45
CA ASN A 194 -14.31 21.04 8.93
C ASN A 194 -12.96 20.51 9.38
N MET A 195 -12.32 19.71 8.53
CA MET A 195 -11.11 18.94 8.84
C MET A 195 -9.85 19.56 8.24
N ALA A 196 -8.78 19.67 9.05
CA ALA A 196 -7.42 20.01 8.62
C ALA A 196 -6.58 18.72 8.50
N TYR A 197 -6.28 18.29 7.28
CA TYR A 197 -5.51 17.08 7.04
C TYR A 197 -4.02 17.34 7.23
N LEU A 198 -3.40 16.59 8.16
CA LEU A 198 -2.01 16.75 8.58
C LEU A 198 -1.09 15.61 8.10
N PHE A 199 -1.66 14.61 7.45
CA PHE A 199 -0.93 13.46 6.96
C PHE A 199 0.15 13.87 5.93
N ASP A 200 1.35 13.28 6.01
CA ASP A 200 2.52 13.55 5.14
C ASP A 200 3.08 14.98 5.15
N ARG A 201 2.71 15.81 6.10
CA ARG A 201 3.36 17.12 6.22
C ARG A 201 4.80 16.98 6.69
N SER A 202 5.73 17.40 5.86
CA SER A 202 7.18 17.36 6.17
C SER A 202 7.55 18.04 7.48
N THR A 203 6.83 19.11 7.85
CA THR A 203 7.03 19.82 9.12
C THR A 203 6.60 19.00 10.33
N LEU A 204 5.65 18.08 10.18
CA LEU A 204 5.10 17.23 11.23
C LEU A 204 5.64 15.79 11.18
N ASN A 205 6.43 15.44 10.19
CA ASN A 205 7.05 14.13 10.04
C ASN A 205 8.54 14.21 10.37
N GLY A 206 9.09 13.14 10.95
CA GLY A 206 10.52 12.98 11.21
C GLY A 206 10.84 12.44 12.58
N ILE A 207 11.97 11.74 12.63
CA ILE A 207 12.60 11.17 13.83
C ILE A 207 13.98 11.80 13.95
N THR A 208 14.26 12.46 15.06
CA THR A 208 15.56 13.11 15.32
C THR A 208 16.16 12.68 16.64
N PHE A 209 17.48 12.60 16.69
CA PHE A 209 18.25 12.23 17.90
C PHE A 209 19.19 13.37 18.26
N GLU A 210 19.17 13.77 19.54
CA GLU A 210 20.07 14.73 20.14
C GLU A 210 20.63 14.13 21.45
N GLY A 211 21.84 13.59 21.40
CA GLY A 211 22.41 12.85 22.52
C GLY A 211 21.54 11.62 22.90
N SER A 212 21.03 11.59 24.12
CA SER A 212 20.14 10.54 24.63
C SER A 212 18.65 10.80 24.39
N LYS A 213 18.30 11.93 23.75
CA LYS A 213 16.91 12.31 23.49
C LYS A 213 16.52 11.95 22.08
N CYS A 214 15.44 11.18 21.93
CA CYS A 214 14.75 10.93 20.66
C CYS A 214 13.48 11.78 20.60
N THR A 215 13.30 12.51 19.52
CA THR A 215 12.08 13.30 19.25
C THR A 215 11.36 12.70 18.07
N LEU A 216 10.13 12.23 18.31
CA LEU A 216 9.19 11.77 17.28
C LEU A 216 8.19 12.88 17.02
N LYS A 217 8.06 13.30 15.76
CA LYS A 217 7.05 14.28 15.37
C LYS A 217 5.68 13.62 15.21
N SER A 218 4.61 14.42 15.23
CA SER A 218 3.23 13.94 15.35
C SER A 218 2.67 13.17 14.15
N ALA A 219 3.28 13.27 12.98
CA ALA A 219 2.87 12.53 11.78
C ALA A 219 3.75 11.30 11.49
N VAL A 220 4.66 10.93 12.41
CA VAL A 220 5.45 9.70 12.31
C VAL A 220 4.53 8.49 12.42
N THR A 221 4.61 7.59 11.45
CA THR A 221 3.82 6.35 11.42
C THR A 221 4.52 5.22 12.16
N VAL A 222 3.76 4.15 12.51
CA VAL A 222 4.35 2.92 13.07
C VAL A 222 5.35 2.30 12.09
N THR A 223 5.08 2.36 10.79
CA THR A 223 6.02 1.91 9.75
C THR A 223 7.33 2.70 9.80
N ASP A 224 7.29 4.02 9.93
CA ASP A 224 8.50 4.84 10.06
C ASP A 224 9.33 4.45 11.29
N LEU A 225 8.67 4.05 12.39
CA LEU A 225 9.35 3.55 13.60
C LEU A 225 10.00 2.18 13.38
N ILE A 226 9.31 1.28 12.66
CA ILE A 226 9.82 -0.07 12.34
C ILE A 226 11.01 -0.01 11.37
N GLU A 227 10.98 0.91 10.41
CA GLU A 227 12.02 1.06 9.39
C GLU A 227 13.22 1.92 9.86
N ASN A 228 13.14 2.57 11.02
CA ASN A 228 14.21 3.44 11.51
C ASN A 228 15.31 2.64 12.23
N GLU A 229 16.40 2.34 11.52
CA GLU A 229 17.53 1.57 12.05
C GLU A 229 18.17 2.20 13.32
N THR A 230 18.25 3.54 13.39
CA THR A 230 18.82 4.22 14.54
C THR A 230 17.97 3.97 15.79
N LEU A 231 16.65 4.04 15.65
CA LEU A 231 15.72 3.77 16.75
C LEU A 231 15.74 2.30 17.17
N LEU A 232 15.78 1.39 16.20
CA LEU A 232 15.87 -0.06 16.45
C LEU A 232 17.15 -0.43 17.22
N ASN A 233 18.25 0.22 16.89
CA ASN A 233 19.54 -0.01 17.58
C ASN A 233 19.58 0.65 18.96
N ALA A 234 18.89 1.78 19.16
CA ALA A 234 18.89 2.51 20.41
C ALA A 234 18.02 1.87 21.51
N ILE A 235 16.94 1.18 21.12
CA ILE A 235 15.97 0.61 22.06
C ILE A 235 15.91 -0.92 21.89
N PRO A 236 16.47 -1.72 22.81
CA PRO A 236 16.43 -3.17 22.74
C PRO A 236 14.99 -3.71 22.62
N ASN A 237 14.77 -4.67 21.73
CA ASN A 237 13.47 -5.30 21.45
C ASN A 237 12.37 -4.38 20.92
N TRP A 238 12.70 -3.13 20.55
CA TRP A 238 11.72 -2.17 20.01
C TRP A 238 10.89 -2.74 18.86
N TYR A 239 11.54 -3.40 17.92
CA TYR A 239 10.89 -4.06 16.79
C TYR A 239 9.83 -5.09 17.20
N ASN A 240 10.11 -5.89 18.24
CA ASN A 240 9.19 -6.90 18.72
C ASN A 240 7.93 -6.29 19.35
N TYR A 241 8.07 -5.16 20.03
CA TYR A 241 6.92 -4.43 20.59
C TYR A 241 6.07 -3.79 19.48
N LEU A 242 6.70 -3.19 18.47
CA LEU A 242 5.97 -2.55 17.37
C LEU A 242 5.19 -3.54 16.49
N LYS A 243 5.63 -4.80 16.42
CA LYS A 243 4.88 -5.85 15.72
C LYS A 243 3.57 -6.25 16.40
N LEU A 244 3.34 -5.82 17.62
CA LEU A 244 2.12 -6.12 18.38
C LEU A 244 1.04 -5.04 18.23
N VAL A 245 1.34 -3.97 17.50
CA VAL A 245 0.43 -2.84 17.18
C VAL A 245 -0.17 -3.03 15.76
#